data_a6b3387a491cc17ba65a7e6dbde128a6
#
_entry.id   a6b3387a491cc17ba65a7e6dbde128a6
#
_cell.length_a   1.000
_cell.length_b   1.000
_cell.length_c   1.000
_cell.angle_alpha   90.00
_cell.angle_beta   90.00
_cell.angle_gamma   90.00
#
_symmetry.space_group_name_H-M   'P 1'
#
loop_
_entity.id
_entity.type
_entity.pdbx_description
1 polymer ?
#
loop_
_entity_poly.entity_id
_entity_poly.type
_entity_poly.pdbx_seq_one_letter_code
_entity_poly.pdbx_strand_id
1 'polypeptide(L)'
;MVTNDLIVAIELGSSKIAGAVGRKQSDGSLQVLAYASEPASGFVRRGVVYNIDQTAQCLSNLINCLEPELCNATIEQVYVGVGGYTLHSEQNTVVRTFEEEMRVTEEVVTDMEEANATKQY
;
A
#
# COMPACT_ATOMS: atom_id res chain seq x y z
N MET A 1 -16.07 16.28 11.00
CA MET A 1 -15.19 16.86 10.00
C MET A 1 -14.62 15.79 9.08
N VAL A 2 -14.58 16.08 7.82
CA VAL A 2 -14.02 15.16 6.83
C VAL A 2 -12.51 15.09 7.01
N THR A 3 -11.96 13.88 6.99
CA THR A 3 -10.55 13.62 7.24
C THR A 3 -9.88 13.00 6.02
N ASN A 4 -10.24 13.50 4.83
CA ASN A 4 -9.70 12.98 3.56
C ASN A 4 -8.18 13.16 3.44
N ASP A 5 -7.59 14.01 4.29
CA ASP A 5 -6.16 14.26 4.32
C ASP A 5 -5.37 13.25 5.15
N LEU A 6 -6.06 12.33 5.82
CA LEU A 6 -5.40 11.31 6.63
C LEU A 6 -4.81 10.22 5.76
N ILE A 7 -3.57 9.88 6.05
CA ILE A 7 -2.84 8.81 5.39
C ILE A 7 -2.44 7.81 6.47
N VAL A 8 -2.79 6.55 6.28
CA VAL A 8 -2.42 5.46 7.18
C VAL A 8 -1.51 4.51 6.41
N ALA A 9 -0.37 4.21 6.98
CA ALA A 9 0.59 3.28 6.38
C ALA A 9 0.96 2.20 7.38
N ILE A 10 1.05 0.96 6.90
CA ILE A 10 1.41 -0.21 7.70
C ILE A 10 2.54 -0.94 7.01
N GLU A 11 3.55 -1.34 7.77
CA GLU A 11 4.65 -2.18 7.29
C GLU A 11 4.61 -3.53 7.98
N LEU A 12 4.61 -4.59 7.17
CA LEU A 12 4.67 -5.97 7.65
C LEU A 12 6.13 -6.42 7.71
N GLY A 13 6.77 -6.17 8.84
CA GLY A 13 8.16 -6.54 9.04
C GLY A 13 8.34 -7.88 9.76
N SER A 14 9.52 -8.44 9.69
CA SER A 14 9.83 -9.73 10.32
C SER A 14 9.93 -9.64 11.84
N SER A 15 10.38 -8.51 12.37
CA SER A 15 10.51 -8.31 13.82
C SER A 15 9.29 -7.61 14.41
N LYS A 16 8.67 -6.75 13.64
CA LYS A 16 7.50 -5.98 14.08
C LYS A 16 6.60 -5.63 12.91
N ILE A 17 5.34 -5.44 13.21
CA ILE A 17 4.39 -4.79 12.33
C ILE A 17 4.21 -3.37 12.86
N ALA A 18 4.45 -2.38 12.03
CA ALA A 18 4.41 -0.98 12.45
C ALA A 18 3.37 -0.22 11.63
N GLY A 19 2.75 0.75 12.26
CA GLY A 19 1.80 1.60 11.58
C GLY A 19 1.97 3.05 11.99
N ALA A 20 1.67 3.95 11.07
CA ALA A 20 1.69 5.37 11.32
C ALA A 20 0.49 6.03 10.67
N VAL A 21 -0.01 7.09 11.30
CA VAL A 21 -1.06 7.94 10.75
C VAL A 21 -0.49 9.33 10.58
N GLY A 22 -0.65 9.88 9.41
CA GLY A 22 -0.21 11.23 9.09
C GLY A 22 -1.32 12.05 8.47
N ARG A 23 -1.14 13.37 8.51
CA ARG A 23 -2.01 14.31 7.82
C ARG A 23 -1.18 15.09 6.81
N LYS A 24 -1.65 15.10 5.57
CA LYS A 24 -1.01 15.91 4.53
C LYS A 24 -1.33 17.39 4.77
N GLN A 25 -0.31 18.20 4.81
CA GLN A 25 -0.44 19.65 4.99
C GLN A 25 -0.60 20.35 3.65
N SER A 26 -1.05 21.58 3.70
CA SER A 26 -1.25 22.40 2.50
C SER A 26 0.04 22.70 1.75
N ASP A 27 1.18 22.70 2.44
CA ASP A 27 2.50 22.92 1.83
C ASP A 27 3.13 21.66 1.26
N GLY A 28 2.41 20.53 1.30
CA GLY A 28 2.90 19.23 0.82
C GLY A 28 3.65 18.39 1.85
N SER A 29 3.91 18.93 3.05
CA SER A 29 4.54 18.19 4.13
C SER A 29 3.54 17.24 4.79
N LEU A 30 4.05 16.30 5.58
CA LEU A 30 3.25 15.32 6.29
C LEU A 30 3.46 15.48 7.80
N GLN A 31 2.37 15.66 8.53
CA GLN A 31 2.39 15.68 9.98
C GLN A 31 2.07 14.28 10.50
N VAL A 32 2.97 13.68 11.28
CA VAL A 32 2.71 12.38 11.91
C VAL A 32 1.85 12.59 13.14
N LEU A 33 0.68 11.98 13.17
CA LEU A 33 -0.29 12.10 14.25
C LEU A 33 -0.20 10.95 15.23
N ALA A 34 0.14 9.75 14.77
CA ALA A 34 0.21 8.56 15.60
C ALA A 34 1.19 7.57 15.02
N TYR A 35 1.80 6.78 15.89
CA TYR A 35 2.67 5.67 15.52
C TYR A 35 2.48 4.56 16.55
N ALA A 36 2.44 3.33 16.08
CA ALA A 36 2.39 2.15 16.94
C ALA A 36 3.09 0.99 16.27
N SER A 37 3.55 0.04 17.06
CA SER A 37 4.12 -1.20 16.55
C SER A 37 3.76 -2.36 17.45
N GLU A 38 3.70 -3.54 16.86
CA GLU A 38 3.43 -4.80 17.55
C GLU A 38 4.49 -5.83 17.14
N PRO A 39 4.93 -6.70 18.05
CA PRO A 39 5.87 -7.75 17.69
C PRO A 39 5.27 -8.70 16.67
N ALA A 40 6.07 -9.11 15.70
CA ALA A 40 5.67 -10.02 14.63
C ALA A 40 6.36 -11.38 14.70
N SER A 41 6.88 -11.74 15.86
CA SER A 41 7.74 -12.91 16.04
C SER A 41 7.09 -14.20 15.55
N GLY A 42 7.66 -14.80 14.53
CA GLY A 42 7.32 -16.12 14.07
C GLY A 42 6.18 -16.21 13.05
N PHE A 43 5.33 -15.21 12.91
CA PHE A 43 4.23 -15.27 11.95
C PHE A 43 4.44 -14.41 10.70
N VAL A 44 5.43 -13.53 10.70
CA VAL A 44 5.91 -12.85 9.50
C VAL A 44 7.42 -13.07 9.42
N ARG A 45 7.92 -13.59 8.31
CA ARG A 45 9.34 -13.86 8.10
C ARG A 45 9.74 -13.40 6.73
N ARG A 46 10.78 -12.57 6.65
CA ARG A 46 11.31 -12.06 5.38
C ARG A 46 10.23 -11.43 4.50
N GLY A 47 9.27 -10.73 5.13
CA GLY A 47 8.17 -10.11 4.41
C GLY A 47 7.05 -11.06 3.99
N VAL A 48 7.11 -12.33 4.39
CA VAL A 48 6.08 -13.34 4.06
C VAL A 48 5.26 -13.66 5.29
N VAL A 49 3.93 -13.65 5.14
CA VAL A 49 3.01 -13.99 6.21
C VAL A 49 2.87 -15.52 6.29
N TYR A 50 3.24 -16.09 7.43
CA TYR A 50 3.16 -17.52 7.67
C TYR A 50 1.94 -17.93 8.50
N ASN A 51 1.39 -17.03 9.31
CA ASN A 51 0.20 -17.28 10.08
C ASN A 51 -0.77 -16.12 9.90
N ILE A 52 -1.82 -16.36 9.13
CA ILE A 52 -2.79 -15.32 8.78
C ILE A 52 -3.57 -14.86 10.01
N ASP A 53 -4.00 -15.79 10.86
CA ASP A 53 -4.81 -15.46 12.04
C ASP A 53 -4.05 -14.62 13.04
N GLN A 54 -2.79 -14.97 13.33
CA GLN A 54 -1.94 -14.19 14.23
C GLN A 54 -1.61 -12.83 13.64
N THR A 55 -1.38 -12.76 12.34
CA THR A 55 -1.12 -11.49 11.66
C THR A 55 -2.35 -10.59 11.71
N ALA A 56 -3.53 -11.14 11.45
CA ALA A 56 -4.78 -10.39 11.53
C ALA A 56 -5.03 -9.86 12.94
N GLN A 57 -4.79 -10.66 13.96
CA GLN A 57 -4.92 -10.23 15.35
C GLN A 57 -3.95 -9.12 15.69
N CYS A 58 -2.71 -9.23 15.23
CA CYS A 58 -1.68 -8.22 15.41
C CYS A 58 -2.08 -6.90 14.74
N LEU A 59 -2.61 -6.96 13.52
CA LEU A 59 -3.10 -5.79 12.80
C LEU A 59 -4.28 -5.14 13.52
N SER A 60 -5.20 -5.94 14.06
CA SER A 60 -6.32 -5.41 14.84
C SER A 60 -5.84 -4.66 16.08
N ASN A 61 -4.88 -5.23 16.79
CA ASN A 61 -4.28 -4.57 17.95
C ASN A 61 -3.60 -3.26 17.57
N LEU A 62 -2.88 -3.25 16.46
CA LEU A 62 -2.18 -2.07 15.95
C LEU A 62 -3.18 -0.96 15.61
N ILE A 63 -4.24 -1.30 14.88
CA ILE A 63 -5.28 -0.35 14.49
C ILE A 63 -5.97 0.22 15.72
N ASN A 64 -6.26 -0.61 16.71
CA ASN A 64 -6.87 -0.17 17.96
C ASN A 64 -5.97 0.81 18.72
N CYS A 65 -4.65 0.68 18.59
CA CYS A 65 -3.71 1.63 19.18
C CYS A 65 -3.66 2.96 18.42
N LEU A 66 -3.92 2.95 17.12
CA LEU A 66 -3.85 4.14 16.28
C LEU A 66 -5.13 4.97 16.29
N GLU A 67 -6.29 4.33 16.32
CA GLU A 67 -7.59 5.01 16.19
C GLU A 67 -7.88 6.07 17.25
N PRO A 68 -7.51 5.91 18.53
CA PRO A 68 -7.79 6.95 19.53
C PRO A 68 -7.15 8.29 19.21
N GLU A 69 -6.05 8.30 18.44
CA GLU A 69 -5.36 9.52 18.06
C GLU A 69 -6.00 10.24 16.87
N LEU A 70 -7.06 9.68 16.31
CA LEU A 70 -7.67 10.16 15.06
C LEU A 70 -8.89 11.05 15.27
N CYS A 71 -9.15 11.51 16.48
CA CYS A 71 -10.28 12.42 16.76
C CYS A 71 -11.62 11.89 16.23
N ASN A 72 -11.94 10.64 16.54
CA ASN A 72 -13.15 9.94 16.11
C ASN A 72 -13.21 9.52 14.63
N ALA A 73 -12.12 9.72 13.88
CA ALA A 73 -12.03 9.16 12.54
C ALA A 73 -11.79 7.65 12.59
N THR A 74 -12.27 6.93 11.60
CA THR A 74 -12.09 5.50 11.45
C THR A 74 -11.12 5.20 10.32
N ILE A 75 -10.27 4.18 10.51
CA ILE A 75 -9.35 3.75 9.47
C ILE A 75 -10.10 2.83 8.51
N GLU A 76 -10.30 3.28 7.28
CA GLU A 76 -10.98 2.52 6.23
C GLU A 76 -10.03 2.06 5.13
N GLN A 77 -8.97 2.81 4.89
CA GLN A 77 -7.98 2.52 3.84
C GLN A 77 -6.59 2.68 4.41
N VAL A 78 -5.69 1.81 3.99
CA VAL A 78 -4.29 1.85 4.42
C VAL A 78 -3.36 1.61 3.23
N TYR A 79 -2.17 2.21 3.30
CA TYR A 79 -1.06 1.84 2.44
C TYR A 79 -0.27 0.75 3.15
N VAL A 80 0.03 -0.34 2.46
CA VAL A 80 0.76 -1.47 3.05
C VAL A 80 2.07 -1.65 2.32
N GLY A 81 3.17 -1.58 3.07
CA GLY A 81 4.48 -1.94 2.57
C GLY A 81 4.61 -3.46 2.56
N VAL A 82 4.94 -4.02 1.41
CA VAL A 82 5.09 -5.46 1.25
C VAL A 82 6.50 -5.79 0.80
N GLY A 83 6.94 -6.98 1.18
CA GLY A 83 8.24 -7.49 0.78
C GLY A 83 8.16 -9.00 0.61
N GLY A 84 9.30 -9.62 0.56
CA GLY A 84 9.40 -11.06 0.42
C GLY A 84 10.42 -11.44 -0.62
N TYR A 85 10.97 -12.62 -0.49
CA TYR A 85 12.02 -13.08 -1.40
C TYR A 85 11.50 -13.36 -2.83
N THR A 86 10.18 -13.46 -2.99
CA THR A 86 9.56 -13.67 -4.31
C THR A 86 9.21 -12.34 -5.00
N LEU A 87 9.30 -11.23 -4.27
CA LEU A 87 9.00 -9.92 -4.85
C LEU A 87 10.13 -9.51 -5.80
N HIS A 88 9.78 -9.23 -7.03
CA HIS A 88 10.75 -8.84 -8.05
C HIS A 88 10.07 -7.93 -9.08
N SER A 89 10.91 -7.28 -9.87
CA SER A 89 10.44 -6.41 -10.95
C SER A 89 10.53 -7.15 -12.27
N GLU A 90 9.54 -6.94 -13.11
CA GLU A 90 9.54 -7.43 -14.48
C GLU A 90 9.43 -6.25 -15.43
N GLN A 91 10.06 -6.36 -16.56
CA GLN A 91 9.93 -5.37 -17.62
C GLN A 91 9.21 -5.99 -18.81
N ASN A 92 8.30 -5.23 -19.36
CA ASN A 92 7.58 -5.64 -20.55
C ASN A 92 7.44 -4.45 -21.49
N THR A 93 7.47 -4.71 -22.78
CA THR A 93 7.30 -3.70 -23.80
C THR A 93 6.10 -4.06 -24.65
N VAL A 94 5.19 -3.12 -24.81
CA VAL A 94 4.05 -3.25 -25.71
C VAL A 94 4.23 -2.23 -26.82
N VAL A 95 4.15 -2.68 -28.05
CA VAL A 95 4.30 -1.84 -29.24
C VAL A 95 3.00 -1.86 -30.02
N ARG A 96 2.57 -0.69 -30.46
CA ARG A 96 1.43 -0.56 -31.35
C ARG A 96 1.83 0.23 -32.57
N THR A 97 1.57 -0.32 -33.74
CA THR A 97 1.87 0.31 -35.03
C THR A 97 0.57 0.77 -35.67
N PHE A 98 0.58 1.98 -36.20
CA PHE A 98 -0.56 2.54 -36.90
C PHE A 98 -0.27 2.57 -38.39
N GLU A 99 -1.28 2.28 -39.23
CA GLU A 99 -1.14 2.33 -40.66
C GLU A 99 -1.06 3.78 -41.18
N GLU A 100 -1.65 4.70 -40.44
CA GLU A 100 -1.63 6.13 -40.74
C GLU A 100 -1.20 6.92 -39.56
N GLU A 101 -0.73 8.13 -39.79
CA GLU A 101 -0.42 9.06 -38.71
C GLU A 101 -1.69 9.35 -37.90
N MET A 102 -1.62 9.18 -36.60
CA MET A 102 -2.74 9.50 -35.72
C MET A 102 -2.25 10.02 -34.38
N ARG A 103 -3.15 10.77 -33.72
CA ARG A 103 -2.87 11.32 -32.40
C ARG A 103 -3.00 10.22 -31.34
N VAL A 104 -2.05 10.19 -30.41
CA VAL A 104 -2.16 9.33 -29.24
C VAL A 104 -3.25 9.86 -28.31
N THR A 105 -4.25 9.02 -28.02
CA THR A 105 -5.37 9.35 -27.17
C THR A 105 -5.31 8.53 -25.88
N GLU A 106 -6.14 8.89 -24.89
CA GLU A 106 -6.27 8.10 -23.67
C GLU A 106 -6.71 6.66 -23.96
N GLU A 107 -7.56 6.48 -24.97
CA GLU A 107 -8.01 5.14 -25.38
C GLU A 107 -6.84 4.29 -25.85
N VAL A 108 -5.93 4.84 -26.65
CA VAL A 108 -4.72 4.14 -27.11
C VAL A 108 -3.85 3.74 -25.93
N VAL A 109 -3.63 4.66 -25.00
CA VAL A 109 -2.82 4.38 -23.81
C VAL A 109 -3.46 3.30 -22.95
N THR A 110 -4.75 3.39 -22.72
CA THR A 110 -5.50 2.39 -21.93
C THR A 110 -5.41 1.00 -22.57
N ASP A 111 -5.58 0.90 -23.89
CA ASP A 111 -5.47 -0.37 -24.61
C ASP A 111 -4.07 -0.98 -24.44
N MET A 112 -3.04 -0.18 -24.50
CA MET A 112 -1.66 -0.63 -24.30
C MET A 112 -1.39 -1.05 -22.87
N GLU A 113 -1.93 -0.34 -21.88
CA GLU A 113 -1.84 -0.71 -20.46
C GLU A 113 -2.52 -2.05 -20.21
N GLU A 114 -3.69 -2.28 -20.79
CA GLU A 114 -4.40 -3.55 -20.67
C GLU A 114 -3.60 -4.69 -21.30
N ALA A 115 -3.03 -4.47 -22.47
CA ALA A 115 -2.18 -5.47 -23.14
C ALA A 115 -0.96 -5.82 -22.27
N ASN A 116 -0.37 -4.84 -21.60
CA ASN A 116 0.73 -5.05 -20.69
C ASN A 116 0.29 -5.83 -19.44
N ALA A 117 -0.87 -5.49 -18.88
CA ALA A 117 -1.39 -6.12 -17.66
C ALA A 117 -1.78 -7.59 -17.87
N THR A 118 -2.11 -7.99 -19.10
CA THR A 118 -2.49 -9.38 -19.40
C THR A 118 -1.31 -10.31 -19.62
N LYS A 119 -0.08 -9.79 -19.65
CA LYS A 119 1.11 -10.63 -19.78
C LYS A 119 1.30 -11.46 -18.52
N GLN A 120 1.62 -12.73 -18.69
CA GLN A 120 2.01 -13.61 -17.58
C GLN A 120 3.49 -13.45 -17.27
N TYR A 121 3.80 -13.37 -15.98
CA TYR A 121 5.16 -13.21 -15.48
C TYR A 121 5.61 -14.42 -14.67
#